data_216521f17388b33bc619b5dbf53adb2e
#
_entry.id   216521f17388b33bc619b5dbf53adb2e
#
_cell.length_a   1.000
_cell.length_b   1.000
_cell.length_c   1.000
_cell.angle_alpha   90.00
_cell.angle_beta   90.00
_cell.angle_gamma   90.00
#
_symmetry.space_group_name_H-M   'P 1'
#
loop_
_entity.id
_entity.type
_entity.pdbx_description
1 polymer ?
#
loop_
_entity_poly.entity_id
_entity_poly.type
_entity_poly.pdbx_seq_one_letter_code
_entity_poly.pdbx_strand_id
1 'polypeptide(L)'
;MYKRQLDDGFIPPIIDLSLLDRKIFVTNHDAVVWTRRLLDEEGLFAGVSSGAIASIAVRIANELDEGNVVFIVCDDGWKYLSSGIYTRPVDEIENLDSTVWW
;
A
#
# COMPACT_ATOMS: atom_id res chain seq x y z
N MET A 1 -5.04 6.91 4.57
CA MET A 1 -4.68 6.09 3.41
C MET A 1 -4.91 6.84 2.13
N TYR A 2 -4.05 6.65 1.16
CA TYR A 2 -4.17 7.31 -0.12
C TYR A 2 -4.63 6.35 -1.19
N LYS A 3 -5.66 6.70 -1.91
CA LYS A 3 -6.24 5.86 -2.95
C LYS A 3 -5.91 6.39 -4.32
N ARG A 4 -5.93 5.49 -5.30
CA ARG A 4 -5.72 5.81 -6.70
C ARG A 4 -6.64 6.92 -7.21
N GLN A 5 -7.90 6.91 -6.79
CA GLN A 5 -8.86 7.93 -7.20
C GLN A 5 -8.43 9.33 -6.77
N LEU A 6 -7.76 9.44 -5.63
CA LEU A 6 -7.24 10.72 -5.15
C LEU A 6 -5.98 11.12 -5.91
N ASP A 7 -5.14 10.14 -6.27
CA ASP A 7 -3.94 10.38 -7.05
C ASP A 7 -4.26 10.96 -8.43
N ASP A 8 -5.34 10.49 -9.04
CA ASP A 8 -5.76 10.92 -10.37
C ASP A 8 -6.49 12.27 -10.35
N GLY A 9 -6.61 12.88 -9.18
CA GLY A 9 -7.33 14.13 -9.03
C GLY A 9 -8.85 13.96 -9.01
N PHE A 10 -9.35 12.74 -9.07
CA PHE A 10 -10.76 12.44 -9.00
C PHE A 10 -11.19 12.15 -7.57
N ILE A 11 -12.21 12.84 -7.10
CA ILE A 11 -12.76 12.61 -5.77
C ILE A 11 -14.16 12.03 -5.93
N PRO A 12 -14.34 10.73 -5.62
CA PRO A 12 -15.66 10.11 -5.71
C PRO A 12 -16.68 10.81 -4.80
N PRO A 13 -17.93 10.94 -5.23
CA PRO A 13 -18.95 11.60 -4.41
C PRO A 13 -19.18 10.97 -3.04
N ILE A 14 -18.86 9.70 -2.88
CA ILE A 14 -19.02 8.99 -1.61
C ILE A 14 -18.00 9.42 -0.56
N ILE A 15 -16.88 10.03 -0.97
CA ILE A 15 -15.82 10.43 -0.04
C ILE A 15 -16.21 11.74 0.63
N ASP A 16 -16.24 11.70 1.96
CA ASP A 16 -16.39 12.88 2.80
C ASP A 16 -14.99 13.31 3.26
N LEU A 17 -14.46 14.34 2.60
CA LEU A 17 -13.10 14.81 2.88
C LEU A 17 -12.91 15.33 4.29
N SER A 18 -14.01 15.74 4.96
CA SER A 18 -13.94 16.23 6.34
C SER A 18 -13.52 15.12 7.33
N LEU A 19 -13.65 13.86 6.94
CA LEU A 19 -13.25 12.73 7.77
C LEU A 19 -11.78 12.38 7.63
N LEU A 20 -11.07 12.98 6.68
CA LEU A 20 -9.67 12.68 6.43
C LEU A 20 -8.78 13.62 7.26
N ASP A 21 -7.95 13.03 8.13
CA ASP A 21 -6.99 13.80 8.91
C ASP A 21 -5.72 14.10 8.14
N ARG A 22 -5.24 13.12 7.35
CA ARG A 22 -4.00 13.23 6.59
C ARG A 22 -4.11 12.48 5.25
N LYS A 23 -3.39 12.98 4.26
CA LYS A 23 -3.17 12.29 3.00
C LYS A 23 -1.67 12.09 2.82
N ILE A 24 -1.25 10.86 2.58
CA ILE A 24 0.16 10.51 2.48
C ILE A 24 0.39 9.74 1.19
N PHE A 25 1.42 10.16 0.44
CA PHE A 25 1.82 9.47 -0.77
C PHE A 25 2.72 8.29 -0.46
N VAL A 26 2.53 7.21 -1.21
CA VAL A 26 3.39 6.03 -1.15
C VAL A 26 3.92 5.77 -2.55
N THR A 27 5.23 5.57 -2.67
CA THR A 27 5.84 5.21 -3.95
C THR A 27 5.50 3.76 -4.30
N ASN A 28 5.52 3.44 -5.59
CA ASN A 28 5.33 2.05 -6.03
C ASN A 28 6.42 1.15 -5.45
N HIS A 29 7.65 1.64 -5.38
CA HIS A 29 8.75 0.91 -4.78
C HIS A 29 8.42 0.50 -3.33
N ASP A 30 8.02 1.47 -2.51
CA ASP A 30 7.69 1.19 -1.11
C ASP A 30 6.50 0.25 -0.98
N ALA A 31 5.48 0.44 -1.82
CA ALA A 31 4.31 -0.44 -1.80
C ALA A 31 4.71 -1.90 -2.07
N VAL A 32 5.56 -2.14 -3.05
CA VAL A 32 6.02 -3.50 -3.38
C VAL A 32 6.91 -4.06 -2.28
N VAL A 33 7.84 -3.28 -1.75
CA VAL A 33 8.72 -3.70 -0.66
C VAL A 33 7.89 -4.14 0.55
N TRP A 34 6.92 -3.33 0.94
CA TRP A 34 6.09 -3.65 2.10
C TRP A 34 5.12 -4.81 1.84
N THR A 35 4.68 -4.98 0.60
CA THR A 35 3.89 -6.16 0.22
C THR A 35 4.69 -7.44 0.47
N ARG A 36 5.98 -7.44 0.08
CA ARG A 36 6.86 -8.57 0.35
C ARG A 36 7.12 -8.78 1.82
N ARG A 37 7.30 -7.69 2.56
CA ARG A 37 7.52 -7.80 4.00
C ARG A 37 6.32 -8.39 4.72
N LEU A 38 5.10 -8.03 4.31
CA LEU A 38 3.90 -8.66 4.87
C LEU A 38 3.90 -10.17 4.65
N LEU A 39 4.31 -10.61 3.47
CA LEU A 39 4.38 -12.04 3.18
C LEU A 39 5.51 -12.71 3.95
N ASP A 40 6.72 -12.16 3.87
CA ASP A 40 7.92 -12.81 4.38
C ASP A 40 8.01 -12.78 5.90
N GLU A 41 7.56 -11.68 6.53
CA GLU A 41 7.70 -11.49 7.97
C GLU A 41 6.44 -11.88 8.74
N GLU A 42 5.25 -11.70 8.14
CA GLU A 42 3.99 -11.92 8.82
C GLU A 42 3.15 -13.05 8.24
N GLY A 43 3.57 -13.60 7.11
CA GLY A 43 2.81 -14.67 6.45
C GLY A 43 1.51 -14.20 5.83
N LEU A 44 1.37 -12.90 5.55
CA LEU A 44 0.17 -12.34 4.95
C LEU A 44 0.34 -12.20 3.45
N PHE A 45 -0.37 -13.02 2.69
CA PHE A 45 -0.35 -12.97 1.23
C PHE A 45 -1.36 -11.93 0.75
N ALA A 46 -0.95 -10.67 0.80
CA ALA A 46 -1.80 -9.52 0.52
C ALA A 46 -1.42 -8.85 -0.80
N GLY A 47 -2.31 -8.02 -1.31
CA GLY A 47 -2.08 -7.24 -2.52
C GLY A 47 -1.24 -6.00 -2.27
N VAL A 48 -0.91 -5.29 -3.34
CA VAL A 48 0.00 -4.15 -3.31
C VAL A 48 -0.59 -2.96 -2.54
N SER A 49 -1.90 -2.77 -2.60
CA SER A 49 -2.58 -1.74 -1.78
C SER A 49 -2.34 -1.97 -0.29
N SER A 50 -2.39 -3.23 0.13
CA SER A 50 -2.15 -3.58 1.54
C SER A 50 -0.71 -3.27 1.94
N GLY A 51 0.25 -3.51 1.05
CA GLY A 51 1.64 -3.13 1.29
C GLY A 51 1.80 -1.62 1.41
N ALA A 52 1.17 -0.86 0.55
CA ALA A 52 1.19 0.59 0.61
C ALA A 52 0.63 1.09 1.94
N ILE A 53 -0.52 0.57 2.35
CA ILE A 53 -1.16 0.95 3.60
C ILE A 53 -0.30 0.56 4.79
N ALA A 54 0.30 -0.63 4.77
CA ALA A 54 1.16 -1.09 5.86
C ALA A 54 2.37 -0.18 6.06
N SER A 55 2.98 0.30 4.99
CA SER A 55 4.12 1.21 5.08
C SER A 55 3.74 2.49 5.82
N ILE A 56 2.56 3.02 5.56
CA ILE A 56 2.06 4.22 6.21
C ILE A 56 1.66 3.92 7.66
N ALA A 57 1.03 2.78 7.91
CA ALA A 57 0.63 2.40 9.27
C ALA A 57 1.85 2.31 10.19
N VAL A 58 2.95 1.73 9.72
CA VAL A 58 4.19 1.66 10.51
C VAL A 58 4.79 3.03 10.72
N ARG A 59 4.78 3.88 9.70
CA ARG A 59 5.28 5.26 9.83
C ARG A 59 4.50 6.02 10.90
N ILE A 60 3.18 5.92 10.90
CA ILE A 60 2.34 6.58 11.89
C ILE A 60 2.57 5.97 13.27
N ALA A 61 2.69 4.65 13.37
CA ALA A 61 2.96 3.99 14.64
C ALA A 61 4.26 4.48 15.27
N ASN A 62 5.28 4.73 14.45
CA ASN A 62 6.55 5.26 14.94
C ASN A 62 6.47 6.70 15.44
N GLU A 63 5.44 7.45 15.04
CA GLU A 63 5.20 8.80 15.53
C GLU A 63 4.46 8.83 16.87
N LEU A 64 3.86 7.71 17.27
CA LEU A 64 3.07 7.63 18.49
C LEU A 64 3.92 7.11 19.65
N ASP A 65 3.74 7.70 20.83
CA ASP A 65 4.35 7.16 22.05
C ASP A 65 3.63 5.90 22.51
N GLU A 66 2.30 5.89 22.40
CA GLU A 66 1.48 4.73 22.69
C GLU A 66 0.20 4.78 21.88
N GLY A 67 -0.49 3.66 21.79
CA GLY A 67 -1.75 3.57 21.07
C GLY A 67 -1.76 2.39 20.10
N ASN A 68 -2.86 2.26 19.40
CA ASN A 68 -3.06 1.20 18.40
C ASN A 68 -3.26 1.82 17.03
N VAL A 69 -2.62 1.23 16.03
CA VAL A 69 -2.82 1.61 14.62
C VAL A 69 -3.50 0.45 13.91
N VAL A 70 -4.63 0.73 13.31
CA VAL A 70 -5.43 -0.27 12.59
C VAL A 70 -5.43 0.07 11.11
N PHE A 71 -5.20 -0.92 10.27
CA PHE A 71 -5.33 -0.74 8.83
C PHE A 71 -6.05 -1.93 8.21
N ILE A 72 -6.54 -1.72 6.98
CA ILE A 72 -7.31 -2.73 6.27
C ILE A 72 -6.41 -3.43 5.26
N VAL A 73 -6.45 -4.77 5.27
CA VAL A 73 -5.87 -5.60 4.21
C VAL A 73 -6.94 -5.72 3.13
N CYS A 74 -6.79 -4.94 2.07
CA CYS A 74 -7.85 -4.73 1.09
C CYS A 74 -8.17 -5.95 0.23
N ASP A 75 -7.13 -6.71 -0.16
CA ASP A 75 -7.26 -7.86 -1.03
C ASP A 75 -6.11 -8.82 -0.79
N ASP A 76 -6.22 -10.01 -1.40
CA ASP A 76 -5.15 -10.99 -1.37
C ASP A 76 -4.16 -10.77 -2.52
N GLY A 77 -3.11 -11.59 -2.56
CA GLY A 77 -2.04 -11.44 -3.54
C GLY A 77 -2.23 -12.22 -4.84
N TRP A 78 -3.27 -13.02 -4.96
CA TRP A 78 -3.41 -13.95 -6.08
C TRP A 78 -3.35 -13.29 -7.46
N LYS A 79 -4.00 -12.15 -7.63
CA LYS A 79 -4.04 -11.47 -8.92
C LYS A 79 -2.71 -10.82 -9.31
N TYR A 80 -1.74 -10.78 -8.42
CA TYR A 80 -0.43 -10.17 -8.69
C TYR A 80 0.68 -11.19 -8.89
N LEU A 81 0.40 -12.50 -8.81
CA LEU A 81 1.42 -13.53 -8.90
C LEU A 81 2.23 -13.48 -10.19
N SER A 82 1.57 -13.23 -11.31
CA SER A 82 2.25 -13.20 -12.61
C SER A 82 3.15 -11.99 -12.80
N SER A 83 3.00 -10.96 -11.97
CA SER A 83 3.81 -9.74 -12.07
C SER A 83 5.22 -9.89 -11.54
N GLY A 84 5.47 -10.93 -10.73
CA GLY A 84 6.77 -11.16 -10.11
C GLY A 84 7.05 -10.31 -8.88
N ILE A 85 6.07 -9.55 -8.38
CA ILE A 85 6.28 -8.65 -7.24
C ILE A 85 6.66 -9.37 -5.97
N TYR A 86 6.35 -10.66 -5.85
CA TYR A 86 6.67 -11.45 -4.65
C TYR A 86 8.01 -12.17 -4.73
N THR A 87 8.57 -12.33 -5.92
CA THR A 87 9.74 -13.20 -6.13
C THR A 87 10.91 -12.53 -6.81
N ARG A 88 10.67 -11.52 -7.65
CA ARG A 88 11.73 -10.85 -8.40
C ARG A 88 12.31 -9.69 -7.58
N PRO A 89 13.59 -9.36 -7.78
CA PRO A 89 14.13 -8.14 -7.18
C PRO A 89 13.29 -6.93 -7.57
N VAL A 90 13.09 -6.00 -6.62
CA VAL A 90 12.19 -4.87 -6.83
C VAL A 90 12.61 -4.02 -8.03
N ASP A 91 13.90 -3.78 -8.21
CA ASP A 91 14.43 -2.98 -9.33
C ASP A 91 14.29 -3.68 -10.68
N GLU A 92 14.01 -4.98 -10.71
CA GLU A 92 13.81 -5.74 -11.93
C GLU A 92 12.34 -5.86 -12.34
N ILE A 93 11.43 -5.31 -11.55
CA ILE A 93 10.01 -5.34 -11.88
C ILE A 93 9.75 -4.28 -12.95
N GLU A 94 9.30 -4.73 -14.12
CA GLU A 94 9.01 -3.85 -15.24
C GLU A 94 7.90 -2.86 -14.90
N ASN A 95 8.06 -1.63 -15.36
CA ASN A 95 7.06 -0.57 -15.23
C ASN A 95 6.68 -0.27 -13.77
N LEU A 96 7.61 -0.53 -12.83
CA LEU A 96 7.33 -0.30 -11.42
C LEU A 96 6.83 1.13 -11.17
N ASP A 97 7.50 2.11 -11.77
CA ASP A 97 7.18 3.52 -11.55
C ASP A 97 6.07 4.04 -12.46
N SER A 98 5.80 3.35 -13.57
CA SER A 98 4.80 3.79 -14.55
C SER A 98 3.46 3.08 -14.41
N THR A 99 3.38 2.05 -13.55
CA THR A 99 2.17 1.24 -13.35
C THR A 99 1.57 1.54 -11.98
N VAL A 100 0.27 1.76 -11.96
CA VAL A 100 -0.47 1.87 -10.70
C VAL A 100 -1.00 0.48 -10.38
N TRP A 101 -0.51 -0.11 -9.29
CA TRP A 101 -0.82 -1.48 -8.91
C TRP A 101 -2.10 -1.59 -8.07
N TRP A 102 -2.56 -0.47 -7.50
CA TRP A 102 -3.71 -0.46 -6.59
C TRP A 102 -4.79 0.54 -7.00
#